data_77b14b40d2ff574c630548533779237a
#
_entry.id   77b14b40d2ff574c630548533779237a
#
_cell.length_a   1.000
_cell.length_b   1.000
_cell.length_c   1.000
_cell.angle_alpha   90.00
_cell.angle_beta   90.00
_cell.angle_gamma   90.00
#
_symmetry.space_group_name_H-M   'P 1'
#
loop_
_entity.id
_entity.type
_entity.pdbx_description
1 polymer ?
#
loop_
_entity_poly.entity_id
_entity_poly.type
_entity_poly.pdbx_seq_one_letter_code
_entity_poly.pdbx_strand_id
1 'polypeptide(L)'
;SKASLVEEAKQLTRDPEFKGYIHDVGGPTANFTAPACKAQLRRGACAHKACLFPEPCKKLEVNHKPYLDVLRALRALPGVKKVFVRSGVRFDYVMADSDDTFLRELSRYHVSGQLRVAPEHVSDAVLSVMGKPKNEVYQAFCRKFEAINDKLGLKQFVVPYLMSSHPGSTLKEAVELAEFCRDMGFNPEQVQDFYPTPSTISTCI
;
A
#
# COMPACT_ATOMS: atom_id res chain seq x y z
N SER A 1 8.90 -8.71 -14.69
CA SER A 1 10.27 -8.34 -14.27
C SER A 1 10.50 -6.85 -14.47
N LYS A 2 11.55 -6.30 -13.82
CA LYS A 2 11.95 -4.89 -14.06
C LYS A 2 12.16 -4.60 -15.55
N ALA A 3 12.84 -5.49 -16.28
CA ALA A 3 13.11 -5.32 -17.71
C ALA A 3 11.81 -5.25 -18.53
N SER A 4 10.83 -6.10 -18.23
CA SER A 4 9.53 -6.11 -18.88
C SER A 4 8.76 -4.80 -18.66
N LEU A 5 8.74 -4.30 -17.43
CA LEU A 5 8.06 -3.03 -17.10
C LEU A 5 8.73 -1.82 -17.77
N VAL A 6 10.07 -1.82 -17.85
CA VAL A 6 10.81 -0.76 -18.54
C VAL A 6 10.54 -0.81 -20.05
N GLU A 7 10.46 -1.99 -20.65
CA GLU A 7 10.16 -2.11 -22.08
C GLU A 7 8.73 -1.69 -22.41
N GLU A 8 7.76 -2.05 -21.57
CA GLU A 8 6.38 -1.56 -21.69
C GLU A 8 6.32 -0.02 -21.62
N ALA A 9 7.00 0.57 -20.65
CA ALA A 9 7.05 2.03 -20.52
C ALA A 9 7.73 2.70 -21.73
N LYS A 10 8.75 2.09 -22.33
CA LYS A 10 9.33 2.59 -23.60
C LYS A 10 8.34 2.57 -24.75
N GLN A 11 7.44 1.59 -24.81
CA GLN A 11 6.38 1.57 -25.81
C GLN A 11 5.43 2.74 -25.62
N LEU A 12 5.04 3.05 -24.36
CA LEU A 12 4.22 4.23 -24.05
C LEU A 12 4.90 5.54 -24.51
N THR A 13 6.22 5.66 -24.31
CA THR A 13 6.95 6.89 -24.71
C THR A 13 7.03 7.09 -26.23
N ARG A 14 6.75 6.06 -27.04
CA ARG A 14 6.70 6.13 -28.49
C ARG A 14 5.33 6.59 -29.04
N ASP A 15 4.31 6.59 -28.19
CA ASP A 15 2.98 7.06 -28.59
C ASP A 15 3.01 8.58 -28.79
N PRO A 16 2.57 9.10 -29.94
CA PRO A 16 2.52 10.54 -30.21
C PRO A 16 1.64 11.32 -29.22
N GLU A 17 0.68 10.67 -28.61
CA GLU A 17 -0.21 11.30 -27.62
C GLU A 17 0.35 11.24 -26.18
N PHE A 18 1.47 10.60 -25.97
CA PHE A 18 2.07 10.49 -24.65
C PHE A 18 2.51 11.85 -24.12
N LYS A 19 1.92 12.29 -23.03
CA LYS A 19 2.20 13.61 -22.41
C LYS A 19 3.36 13.59 -21.41
N GLY A 20 4.02 12.46 -21.23
CA GLY A 20 5.13 12.28 -20.28
C GLY A 20 4.71 11.78 -18.91
N TYR A 21 3.49 11.32 -18.71
CA TYR A 21 2.97 10.89 -17.43
C TYR A 21 2.67 9.39 -17.43
N ILE A 22 3.37 8.64 -16.59
CA ILE A 22 2.99 7.26 -16.26
C ILE A 22 2.10 7.37 -15.01
N HIS A 23 0.82 7.11 -15.19
CA HIS A 23 -0.21 7.45 -14.21
C HIS A 23 -0.24 6.54 -13.01
N ASP A 24 0.17 5.28 -13.14
CA ASP A 24 0.22 4.36 -12.01
C ASP A 24 1.22 3.21 -12.22
N VAL A 25 2.11 3.05 -11.26
CA VAL A 25 3.00 1.89 -11.12
C VAL A 25 2.77 1.24 -9.75
N GLY A 26 1.67 1.59 -9.12
CA GLY A 26 1.29 1.13 -7.78
C GLY A 26 0.53 -0.19 -7.78
N GLY A 27 0.09 -0.54 -6.61
CA GLY A 27 -0.76 -1.68 -6.31
C GLY A 27 -0.72 -1.99 -4.82
N PRO A 28 -1.74 -2.65 -4.26
CA PRO A 28 -1.83 -2.91 -2.82
C PRO A 28 -0.62 -3.62 -2.21
N THR A 29 0.18 -4.29 -3.05
CA THR A 29 1.38 -5.03 -2.65
C THR A 29 2.60 -4.71 -3.51
N ALA A 30 2.57 -3.63 -4.30
CA ALA A 30 3.61 -3.30 -5.26
C ALA A 30 5.00 -3.15 -4.63
N ASN A 31 5.08 -2.66 -3.41
CA ASN A 31 6.32 -2.53 -2.66
C ASN A 31 6.77 -3.82 -1.94
N PHE A 32 5.97 -4.89 -1.95
CA PHE A 32 6.31 -6.18 -1.33
C PHE A 32 6.60 -7.24 -2.40
N THR A 33 7.60 -6.99 -3.23
CA THR A 33 7.97 -7.84 -4.37
C THR A 33 9.16 -8.77 -4.09
N ALA A 34 9.95 -8.45 -3.08
CA ALA A 34 11.07 -9.28 -2.67
C ALA A 34 10.60 -10.47 -1.83
N PRO A 35 11.34 -11.60 -1.82
CA PRO A 35 11.09 -12.67 -0.88
C PRO A 35 11.13 -12.16 0.56
N ALA A 36 10.15 -12.55 1.37
CA ALA A 36 10.02 -12.05 2.73
C ALA A 36 11.13 -12.53 3.68
N CYS A 37 11.81 -13.62 3.35
CA CYS A 37 12.94 -14.15 4.11
C CYS A 37 13.69 -15.24 3.32
N LYS A 38 14.90 -15.58 3.76
CA LYS A 38 15.72 -16.64 3.15
C LYS A 38 15.05 -18.02 3.11
N ALA A 39 14.18 -18.30 4.09
CA ALA A 39 13.46 -19.57 4.12
C ALA A 39 12.42 -19.67 2.99
N GLN A 40 11.79 -18.56 2.63
CA GLN A 40 10.80 -18.51 1.54
C GLN A 40 11.42 -18.89 0.20
N LEU A 41 12.67 -18.51 -0.07
CA LEU A 41 13.38 -18.88 -1.29
C LEU A 41 13.57 -20.41 -1.46
N ARG A 42 13.63 -21.14 -0.33
CA ARG A 42 13.89 -22.59 -0.34
C ARG A 42 12.65 -23.45 -0.19
N ARG A 43 11.65 -22.96 0.55
CA ARG A 43 10.50 -23.76 1.00
C ARG A 43 9.15 -23.18 0.56
N GLY A 44 9.14 -22.02 -0.12
CA GLY A 44 7.92 -21.28 -0.43
C GLY A 44 7.32 -20.56 0.79
N ALA A 45 6.07 -20.16 0.67
CA ALA A 45 5.35 -19.49 1.75
C ALA A 45 5.13 -20.42 2.97
N CYS A 46 5.08 -19.83 4.16
CA CYS A 46 4.76 -20.57 5.37
C CYS A 46 3.29 -20.99 5.38
N ALA A 47 3.01 -22.27 5.68
CA ALA A 47 1.63 -22.79 5.70
C ALA A 47 0.77 -22.21 6.82
N HIS A 48 1.39 -21.85 7.97
CA HIS A 48 0.64 -21.48 9.19
C HIS A 48 1.04 -20.11 9.74
N LYS A 49 1.70 -19.25 8.93
CA LYS A 49 2.19 -17.97 9.40
C LYS A 49 2.19 -16.93 8.29
N ALA A 50 1.54 -15.79 8.53
CA ALA A 50 1.69 -14.60 7.70
C ALA A 50 2.97 -13.82 8.08
N CYS A 51 3.53 -13.07 7.11
CA CYS A 51 4.77 -12.31 7.33
C CYS A 51 4.54 -11.01 8.11
N LEU A 52 3.33 -10.45 8.05
CA LEU A 52 2.98 -9.14 8.62
C LEU A 52 1.77 -9.21 9.56
N PHE A 53 1.24 -10.41 9.83
CA PHE A 53 0.09 -10.60 10.71
C PHE A 53 0.32 -11.78 11.68
N PRO A 54 -0.11 -11.69 12.95
CA PRO A 54 -0.69 -10.51 13.63
C PRO A 54 0.35 -9.40 13.87
N GLU A 55 1.63 -9.75 13.82
CA GLU A 55 2.79 -8.87 13.96
C GLU A 55 3.86 -9.25 12.92
N PRO A 56 4.76 -8.32 12.58
CA PRO A 56 5.86 -8.61 11.66
C PRO A 56 6.68 -9.81 12.12
N CYS A 57 6.91 -10.75 11.21
CA CYS A 57 7.70 -11.94 11.50
C CYS A 57 9.14 -11.55 11.85
N LYS A 58 9.69 -12.08 12.93
CA LYS A 58 11.09 -11.83 13.35
C LYS A 58 12.15 -12.18 12.27
N LYS A 59 11.77 -12.98 11.26
CA LYS A 59 12.64 -13.34 10.12
C LYS A 59 12.32 -12.53 8.87
N LEU A 60 11.43 -11.55 8.96
CA LEU A 60 11.09 -10.67 7.84
C LEU A 60 12.31 -9.83 7.46
N GLU A 61 12.71 -9.92 6.21
CA GLU A 61 13.75 -9.07 5.61
C GLU A 61 13.04 -8.05 4.70
N VAL A 62 12.83 -6.84 5.20
CA VAL A 62 12.19 -5.78 4.42
C VAL A 62 13.16 -5.32 3.34
N ASN A 63 12.68 -5.25 2.09
CA ASN A 63 13.49 -4.81 0.97
C ASN A 63 12.64 -4.09 -0.09
N HIS A 64 12.65 -2.77 -0.05
CA HIS A 64 12.00 -1.92 -1.05
C HIS A 64 12.85 -1.64 -2.28
N LYS A 65 14.14 -2.03 -2.27
CA LYS A 65 15.08 -1.73 -3.36
C LYS A 65 14.59 -2.19 -4.74
N PRO A 66 14.06 -3.42 -4.93
CA PRO A 66 13.60 -3.85 -6.25
C PRO A 66 12.51 -2.94 -6.83
N TYR A 67 11.59 -2.48 -5.99
CA TYR A 67 10.53 -1.58 -6.42
C TYR A 67 11.05 -0.16 -6.69
N LEU A 68 11.90 0.38 -5.83
CA LEU A 68 12.58 1.66 -6.09
C LEU A 68 13.39 1.63 -7.38
N ASP A 69 14.08 0.53 -7.65
CA ASP A 69 14.86 0.37 -8.89
C ASP A 69 13.98 0.37 -10.16
N VAL A 70 12.73 -0.11 -10.06
CA VAL A 70 11.73 0.04 -11.13
C VAL A 70 11.33 1.51 -11.28
N LEU A 71 10.88 2.14 -10.21
CA LEU A 71 10.41 3.53 -10.23
C LEU A 71 11.48 4.50 -10.76
N ARG A 72 12.74 4.31 -10.32
CA ARG A 72 13.89 5.10 -10.79
C ARG A 72 14.17 4.88 -12.27
N ALA A 73 14.12 3.62 -12.73
CA ALA A 73 14.34 3.29 -14.13
C ALA A 73 13.27 3.89 -15.04
N LEU A 74 12.01 3.84 -14.64
CA LEU A 74 10.90 4.45 -15.38
C LEU A 74 11.02 5.98 -15.44
N ARG A 75 11.39 6.59 -14.32
CA ARG A 75 11.59 8.05 -14.24
C ARG A 75 12.76 8.54 -15.10
N ALA A 76 13.75 7.69 -15.35
CA ALA A 76 14.92 8.02 -16.15
C ALA A 76 14.71 7.86 -17.67
N LEU A 77 13.57 7.33 -18.11
CA LEU A 77 13.28 7.16 -19.53
C LEU A 77 13.11 8.53 -20.24
N PRO A 78 13.70 8.70 -21.43
CA PRO A 78 13.47 9.88 -22.23
C PRO A 78 11.96 10.10 -22.50
N GLY A 79 11.50 11.34 -22.37
CA GLY A 79 10.09 11.69 -22.57
C GLY A 79 9.22 11.49 -21.32
N VAL A 80 9.67 10.78 -20.29
CA VAL A 80 8.93 10.64 -19.02
C VAL A 80 9.20 11.86 -18.13
N LYS A 81 8.15 12.57 -17.76
CA LYS A 81 8.17 13.71 -16.83
C LYS A 81 7.87 13.31 -15.40
N LYS A 82 6.91 12.41 -15.21
CA LYS A 82 6.45 11.93 -13.91
C LYS A 82 6.02 10.46 -13.98
N VAL A 83 6.29 9.76 -12.89
CA VAL A 83 5.84 8.39 -12.64
C VAL A 83 5.09 8.39 -11.31
N PHE A 84 3.82 8.05 -11.34
CA PHE A 84 2.98 8.09 -10.15
C PHE A 84 2.71 6.68 -9.60
N VAL A 85 2.46 6.64 -8.30
CA VAL A 85 1.95 5.48 -7.56
C VAL A 85 0.59 5.88 -7.01
N ARG A 86 -0.49 5.46 -7.67
CA ARG A 86 -1.87 5.84 -7.34
C ARG A 86 -2.66 4.71 -6.68
N SER A 87 -2.48 3.48 -7.13
CA SER A 87 -3.16 2.31 -6.57
C SER A 87 -2.65 1.92 -5.17
N GLY A 88 -1.70 2.69 -4.65
CA GLY A 88 -1.22 2.57 -3.31
C GLY A 88 0.00 1.68 -3.13
N VAL A 89 0.32 1.48 -1.87
CA VAL A 89 1.42 0.63 -1.38
C VAL A 89 0.97 -0.11 -0.12
N ARG A 90 1.65 -1.18 0.21
CA ARG A 90 1.44 -1.91 1.44
C ARG A 90 2.08 -1.18 2.61
N PHE A 91 1.28 -0.44 3.37
CA PHE A 91 1.73 0.45 4.45
C PHE A 91 2.36 -0.30 5.63
N ASP A 92 1.82 -1.48 5.99
CA ASP A 92 2.35 -2.31 7.08
C ASP A 92 3.77 -2.83 6.77
N TYR A 93 4.06 -3.10 5.50
CA TYR A 93 5.40 -3.44 5.06
C TYR A 93 6.36 -2.23 5.11
N VAL A 94 5.85 -1.03 4.82
CA VAL A 94 6.62 0.22 5.01
C VAL A 94 6.92 0.45 6.49
N MET A 95 5.97 0.16 7.38
CA MET A 95 6.17 0.31 8.82
C MET A 95 7.12 -0.72 9.44
N ALA A 96 7.27 -1.87 8.80
CA ALA A 96 8.24 -2.90 9.19
C ALA A 96 9.68 -2.56 8.73
N ASP A 97 9.87 -1.53 7.90
CA ASP A 97 11.18 -1.03 7.49
C ASP A 97 11.77 -0.09 8.54
N SER A 98 13.01 -0.32 8.91
CA SER A 98 13.77 0.59 9.79
C SER A 98 14.32 1.83 9.06
N ASP A 99 14.27 1.82 7.72
CA ASP A 99 14.78 2.90 6.86
C ASP A 99 13.62 3.68 6.21
N ASP A 100 13.70 5.01 6.25
CA ASP A 100 12.71 5.92 5.66
C ASP A 100 12.96 6.22 4.18
N THR A 101 14.00 5.68 3.59
CA THR A 101 14.41 5.99 2.20
C THR A 101 13.29 5.74 1.22
N PHE A 102 12.60 4.59 1.34
CA PHE A 102 11.48 4.26 0.46
C PHE A 102 10.36 5.30 0.55
N LEU A 103 9.85 5.56 1.75
CA LEU A 103 8.71 6.46 1.93
C LEU A 103 9.05 7.90 1.55
N ARG A 104 10.28 8.33 1.84
CA ARG A 104 10.78 9.65 1.46
C ARG A 104 10.89 9.82 -0.06
N GLU A 105 11.41 8.82 -0.77
CA GLU A 105 11.52 8.86 -2.23
C GLU A 105 10.15 8.76 -2.90
N LEU A 106 9.28 7.90 -2.37
CA LEU A 106 7.88 7.78 -2.81
C LEU A 106 7.16 9.12 -2.73
N SER A 107 7.19 9.77 -1.55
CA SER A 107 6.55 11.07 -1.34
C SER A 107 7.12 12.14 -2.27
N ARG A 108 8.44 12.21 -2.42
CA ARG A 108 9.10 13.27 -3.18
C ARG A 108 8.84 13.19 -4.68
N TYR A 109 8.74 11.98 -5.24
CA TYR A 109 8.78 11.80 -6.69
C TYR A 109 7.55 11.13 -7.29
N HIS A 110 6.77 10.39 -6.48
CA HIS A 110 5.78 9.46 -7.01
C HIS A 110 4.36 9.66 -6.48
N VAL A 111 4.17 10.55 -5.51
CA VAL A 111 2.84 10.91 -4.98
C VAL A 111 2.42 12.25 -5.57
N SER A 112 1.21 12.30 -6.16
CA SER A 112 0.66 13.49 -6.82
C SER A 112 -0.24 14.35 -5.91
N GLY A 113 -0.12 14.20 -4.60
CA GLY A 113 -0.97 14.87 -3.59
C GLY A 113 -1.74 13.89 -2.71
N GLN A 114 -2.05 12.70 -3.21
CA GLN A 114 -2.76 11.67 -2.46
C GLN A 114 -2.01 10.33 -2.57
N LEU A 115 -1.79 9.69 -1.43
CA LEU A 115 -1.30 8.32 -1.34
C LEU A 115 -2.41 7.41 -0.84
N ARG A 116 -2.81 6.44 -1.66
CA ARG A 116 -3.81 5.44 -1.27
C ARG A 116 -3.15 4.30 -0.50
N VAL A 117 -3.79 3.87 0.57
CA VAL A 117 -3.42 2.67 1.33
C VAL A 117 -4.69 1.94 1.75
N ALA A 118 -4.59 0.65 2.00
CA ALA A 118 -5.73 -0.20 2.28
C ALA A 118 -5.72 -0.71 3.75
N PRO A 119 -6.06 0.13 4.75
CA PRO A 119 -6.29 -0.35 6.10
C PRO A 119 -7.52 -1.25 6.18
N GLU A 120 -8.51 -1.05 5.30
CA GLU A 120 -9.78 -1.76 5.14
C GLU A 120 -10.78 -1.48 6.25
N HIS A 121 -10.37 -1.47 7.52
CA HIS A 121 -11.20 -1.21 8.69
C HIS A 121 -10.39 -0.54 9.79
N VAL A 122 -11.06 -0.12 10.86
CA VAL A 122 -10.43 0.52 12.04
C VAL A 122 -10.60 -0.29 13.31
N SER A 123 -11.60 -1.17 13.37
CA SER A 123 -11.80 -2.06 14.51
C SER A 123 -10.80 -3.23 14.46
N ASP A 124 -10.01 -3.39 15.51
CA ASP A 124 -9.03 -4.46 15.61
C ASP A 124 -9.66 -5.85 15.59
N ALA A 125 -10.91 -5.98 16.04
CA ALA A 125 -11.67 -7.22 15.96
C ALA A 125 -11.87 -7.64 14.50
N VAL A 126 -12.33 -6.73 13.64
CA VAL A 126 -12.53 -6.96 12.20
C VAL A 126 -11.20 -7.15 11.48
N LEU A 127 -10.21 -6.31 11.78
CA LEU A 127 -8.86 -6.41 11.21
C LEU A 127 -8.22 -7.77 11.49
N SER A 128 -8.42 -8.30 12.69
CA SER A 128 -7.94 -9.64 13.06
C SER A 128 -8.55 -10.74 12.18
N VAL A 129 -9.84 -10.66 11.92
CA VAL A 129 -10.56 -11.60 11.04
C VAL A 129 -10.08 -11.46 9.59
N MET A 130 -9.80 -10.24 9.14
CA MET A 130 -9.21 -9.96 7.82
C MET A 130 -7.76 -10.43 7.68
N GLY A 131 -7.07 -10.78 8.77
CA GLY A 131 -5.64 -11.07 8.77
C GLY A 131 -4.79 -9.83 8.52
N LYS A 132 -5.24 -8.67 8.97
CA LYS A 132 -4.56 -7.37 8.85
C LYS A 132 -3.98 -6.90 10.17
N PRO A 133 -2.93 -6.07 10.16
CA PRO A 133 -2.36 -5.50 11.38
C PRO A 133 -3.39 -4.62 12.10
N LYS A 134 -3.16 -4.39 13.38
CA LYS A 134 -3.99 -3.49 14.18
C LYS A 134 -4.04 -2.08 13.62
N ASN A 135 -5.11 -1.36 13.90
CA ASN A 135 -5.32 0.02 13.45
C ASN A 135 -4.20 0.98 13.90
N GLU A 136 -3.55 0.70 15.04
CA GLU A 136 -2.40 1.50 15.50
C GLU A 136 -1.26 1.56 14.48
N VAL A 137 -1.03 0.50 13.67
CA VAL A 137 -0.01 0.46 12.62
C VAL A 137 -0.37 1.44 11.49
N TYR A 138 -1.65 1.49 11.12
CA TYR A 138 -2.12 2.46 10.13
C TYR A 138 -2.00 3.90 10.65
N GLN A 139 -2.39 4.16 11.87
CA GLN A 139 -2.26 5.49 12.49
C GLN A 139 -0.78 5.93 12.59
N ALA A 140 0.11 5.00 12.96
CA ALA A 140 1.55 5.27 12.98
C ALA A 140 2.10 5.57 11.58
N PHE A 141 1.62 4.87 10.56
CA PHE A 141 1.96 5.16 9.16
C PHE A 141 1.52 6.58 8.76
N CYS A 142 0.29 6.98 9.08
CA CYS A 142 -0.20 8.34 8.78
C CYS A 142 0.68 9.42 9.41
N ARG A 143 1.01 9.28 10.71
CA ARG A 143 1.92 10.20 11.39
C ARG A 143 3.32 10.24 10.76
N LYS A 144 3.85 9.09 10.37
CA LYS A 144 5.16 8.99 9.71
C LYS A 144 5.15 9.65 8.33
N PHE A 145 4.09 9.44 7.55
CA PHE A 145 3.91 10.05 6.23
C PHE A 145 3.81 11.58 6.34
N GLU A 146 3.01 12.09 7.27
CA GLU A 146 2.87 13.51 7.56
C GLU A 146 4.21 14.14 7.94
N ALA A 147 4.92 13.55 8.92
CA ALA A 147 6.23 14.06 9.35
C ALA A 147 7.28 14.08 8.21
N ILE A 148 7.21 13.14 7.26
CA ILE A 148 8.09 13.15 6.08
C ILE A 148 7.68 14.27 5.13
N ASN A 149 6.37 14.48 4.90
CA ASN A 149 5.87 15.54 4.06
C ASN A 149 6.25 16.92 4.60
N ASP A 150 6.13 17.14 5.90
CA ASP A 150 6.55 18.39 6.55
C ASP A 150 8.03 18.66 6.32
N LYS A 151 8.90 17.64 6.52
CA LYS A 151 10.34 17.77 6.26
C LYS A 151 10.67 18.05 4.80
N LEU A 152 9.84 17.60 3.87
CA LEU A 152 10.03 17.80 2.43
C LEU A 152 9.31 19.05 1.91
N GLY A 153 8.53 19.74 2.73
CA GLY A 153 7.71 20.90 2.34
C GLY A 153 6.59 20.52 1.36
N LEU A 154 6.04 19.31 1.48
CA LEU A 154 5.02 18.78 0.59
C LEU A 154 3.63 18.83 1.27
N LYS A 155 2.59 19.03 0.47
CA LYS A 155 1.18 18.95 0.90
C LYS A 155 0.56 17.71 0.27
N GLN A 156 0.66 16.59 0.97
CA GLN A 156 0.12 15.31 0.51
C GLN A 156 -0.68 14.67 1.63
N PHE A 157 -1.69 13.86 1.25
CA PHE A 157 -2.64 13.25 2.16
C PHE A 157 -2.68 11.73 1.94
N VAL A 158 -2.91 10.99 3.04
CA VAL A 158 -3.23 9.57 2.96
C VAL A 158 -4.74 9.43 2.72
N VAL A 159 -5.10 8.62 1.72
CA VAL A 159 -6.50 8.28 1.43
C VAL A 159 -6.69 6.80 1.76
N PRO A 160 -7.42 6.46 2.83
CA PRO A 160 -7.69 5.08 3.19
C PRO A 160 -8.70 4.45 2.24
N TYR A 161 -8.42 3.22 1.81
CA TYR A 161 -9.42 2.33 1.25
C TYR A 161 -10.09 1.59 2.41
N LEU A 162 -11.39 1.76 2.54
CA LEU A 162 -12.18 1.20 3.64
C LEU A 162 -13.22 0.21 3.11
N MET A 163 -13.51 -0.80 3.92
CA MET A 163 -14.48 -1.84 3.61
C MET A 163 -15.53 -1.92 4.73
N SER A 164 -16.80 -1.92 4.35
CA SER A 164 -17.93 -2.19 5.23
C SER A 164 -18.40 -3.64 5.10
N SER A 165 -19.21 -4.09 6.06
CA SER A 165 -19.94 -5.36 6.00
C SER A 165 -19.05 -6.61 5.87
N HIS A 166 -17.76 -6.54 6.27
CA HIS A 166 -16.90 -7.72 6.30
C HIS A 166 -17.44 -8.75 7.30
N PRO A 167 -17.40 -10.06 7.01
CA PRO A 167 -17.73 -11.11 7.97
C PRO A 167 -17.03 -10.89 9.32
N GLY A 168 -17.78 -11.02 10.43
CA GLY A 168 -17.31 -10.68 11.78
C GLY A 168 -17.48 -9.22 12.18
N SER A 169 -17.91 -8.33 11.28
CA SER A 169 -18.33 -6.96 11.62
C SER A 169 -19.79 -6.96 12.07
N THR A 170 -20.05 -6.28 13.18
CA THR A 170 -21.40 -6.02 13.69
C THR A 170 -21.73 -4.53 13.57
N LEU A 171 -22.93 -4.14 14.00
CA LEU A 171 -23.32 -2.73 14.05
C LEU A 171 -22.34 -1.89 14.88
N LYS A 172 -21.77 -2.46 15.94
CA LYS A 172 -20.77 -1.78 16.77
C LYS A 172 -19.53 -1.38 15.95
N GLU A 173 -18.95 -2.31 15.23
CA GLU A 173 -17.77 -2.05 14.41
C GLU A 173 -18.09 -1.15 13.20
N ALA A 174 -19.31 -1.21 12.68
CA ALA A 174 -19.77 -0.27 11.65
C ALA A 174 -19.86 1.18 12.20
N VAL A 175 -20.32 1.35 13.44
CA VAL A 175 -20.31 2.65 14.12
C VAL A 175 -18.89 3.15 14.36
N GLU A 176 -17.96 2.30 14.83
CA GLU A 176 -16.54 2.66 15.00
C GLU A 176 -15.93 3.16 13.68
N LEU A 177 -16.24 2.49 12.55
CA LEU A 177 -15.79 2.92 11.22
C LEU A 177 -16.39 4.27 10.82
N ALA A 178 -17.69 4.48 11.07
CA ALA A 178 -18.38 5.73 10.76
C ALA A 178 -17.83 6.90 11.60
N GLU A 179 -17.57 6.68 12.89
CA GLU A 179 -16.95 7.68 13.78
C GLU A 179 -15.54 8.04 13.31
N PHE A 180 -14.75 7.06 12.92
CA PHE A 180 -13.43 7.31 12.34
C PHE A 180 -13.53 8.17 11.07
N CYS A 181 -14.47 7.89 10.16
CA CYS A 181 -14.68 8.69 8.95
C CYS A 181 -15.05 10.14 9.30
N ARG A 182 -15.94 10.34 10.27
CA ARG A 182 -16.29 11.68 10.78
C ARG A 182 -15.04 12.41 11.32
N ASP A 183 -14.22 11.74 12.10
CA ASP A 183 -13.07 12.33 12.81
C ASP A 183 -11.89 12.61 11.87
N MET A 184 -11.83 11.96 10.69
CA MET A 184 -10.89 12.32 9.64
C MET A 184 -11.10 13.72 9.06
N GLY A 185 -12.24 14.36 9.32
CA GLY A 185 -12.57 15.70 8.82
C GLY A 185 -12.95 15.74 7.33
N PHE A 186 -13.11 14.59 6.68
CA PHE A 186 -13.66 14.49 5.32
C PHE A 186 -14.45 13.19 5.17
N ASN A 187 -15.45 13.21 4.30
CA ASN A 187 -16.20 12.02 3.95
C ASN A 187 -15.44 11.26 2.86
N PRO A 188 -15.12 9.96 3.05
CA PRO A 188 -14.55 9.16 1.99
C PRO A 188 -15.55 9.09 0.81
N GLU A 189 -15.07 9.33 -0.41
CA GLU A 189 -15.90 9.27 -1.62
C GLU A 189 -16.36 7.84 -1.91
N GLN A 190 -15.61 6.87 -1.44
CA GLN A 190 -15.88 5.46 -1.67
C GLN A 190 -15.53 4.61 -0.45
N VAL A 191 -16.50 3.83 0.02
CA VAL A 191 -16.35 2.72 0.95
C VAL A 191 -16.81 1.47 0.21
N GLN A 192 -15.97 0.44 0.19
CA GLN A 192 -16.31 -0.81 -0.47
C GLN A 192 -17.14 -1.68 0.45
N ASP A 193 -18.30 -2.17 0.00
CA ASP A 193 -18.98 -3.27 0.65
C ASP A 193 -18.26 -4.58 0.41
N PHE A 194 -18.21 -5.43 1.45
CA PHE A 194 -17.66 -6.76 1.28
C PHE A 194 -18.44 -7.54 0.21
N TYR A 195 -17.70 -8.05 -0.76
CA TYR A 195 -18.25 -8.91 -1.78
C TYR A 195 -17.62 -10.31 -1.67
N PRO A 196 -18.40 -11.37 -1.43
CA PRO A 196 -17.88 -12.73 -1.34
C PRO A 196 -17.18 -13.14 -2.63
N THR A 197 -15.89 -13.38 -2.55
CA THR A 197 -15.08 -13.82 -3.68
C THR A 197 -14.70 -15.29 -3.48
N PRO A 198 -14.97 -16.19 -4.42
CA PRO A 198 -14.60 -17.60 -4.31
C PRO A 198 -13.12 -17.79 -3.96
N SER A 199 -12.83 -18.79 -3.14
CA SER A 199 -11.48 -19.15 -2.69
C SER A 199 -10.79 -18.14 -1.78
N THR A 200 -11.52 -17.20 -1.19
CA THR A 200 -10.99 -16.31 -0.14
C THR A 200 -11.42 -16.78 1.25
N ILE A 201 -10.54 -16.60 2.23
CA ILE A 201 -10.83 -16.95 3.64
C ILE A 201 -12.05 -16.16 4.12
N SER A 202 -12.13 -14.87 3.81
CA SER A 202 -13.24 -14.00 4.22
C SER A 202 -14.62 -14.49 3.73
N THR A 203 -14.66 -15.21 2.62
CA THR A 203 -15.92 -15.80 2.12
C THR A 203 -16.31 -17.06 2.89
N CYS A 204 -15.37 -17.68 3.60
CA CYS A 204 -15.59 -18.90 4.38
C CYS A 204 -15.91 -18.62 5.85
N ILE A 205 -15.82 -17.37 6.30
CA ILE A 205 -16.15 -16.94 7.67
C ILE A 205 -17.65 -16.77 7.83
#